data_ea1322f894f398c80ae777723da0f52d
#
_entry.id   ea1322f894f398c80ae777723da0f52d
#
_cell.length_a   1.000
_cell.length_b   1.000
_cell.length_c   1.000
_cell.angle_alpha   90.00
_cell.angle_beta   90.00
_cell.angle_gamma   90.00
#
_symmetry.space_group_name_H-M   'P 1'
#
loop_
_entity.id
_entity.type
_entity.pdbx_description
1 polymer ?
#
loop_
_entity_poly.entity_id
_entity_poly.type
_entity_poly.pdbx_seq_one_letter_code
_entity_poly.pdbx_strand_id
1 'polypeptide(L)'
;MALCQSCQGKHTLNVPGKCTSCGSLTTHFAYALCDACRAKQDECEWCQTPLSAGASSPLASTQAGVFFVTCRDVDDGKTFKMRIGEEIHVTLPEDQYAWREWDVKSVPYGLKVKTRGNFVPDQGNPQFGTRTIILEVRAGGNYLLELHEVQRSWSWGWGGGSSGGQAIPGGKIWKANFDVK
;
A
#
# COMPACT_ATOMS: atom_id res chain seq x y z
N MET A 1 25.91 6.26 -4.95
CA MET A 1 24.70 5.69 -4.35
C MET A 1 23.50 6.43 -4.94
N ALA A 2 22.62 5.74 -5.62
CA ALA A 2 21.40 6.34 -6.13
C ALA A 2 20.19 5.70 -5.43
N LEU A 3 19.65 6.41 -4.46
CA LEU A 3 18.47 6.03 -3.71
C LEU A 3 17.32 6.93 -4.14
N CYS A 4 16.12 6.35 -4.28
CA CYS A 4 14.91 7.14 -4.47
C CYS A 4 14.61 7.96 -3.21
N GLN A 5 13.76 8.98 -3.31
CA GLN A 5 13.45 9.90 -2.22
C GLN A 5 12.96 9.18 -0.95
N SER A 6 12.21 8.08 -1.08
CA SER A 6 11.70 7.29 0.06
C SER A 6 12.79 6.45 0.76
N CYS A 7 13.93 6.23 0.11
CA CYS A 7 15.05 5.47 0.67
C CYS A 7 16.21 6.35 1.12
N GLN A 8 16.19 7.66 0.78
CA GLN A 8 17.16 8.62 1.30
C GLN A 8 16.98 8.78 2.82
N GLY A 9 18.09 8.69 3.54
CA GLY A 9 18.10 8.80 5.02
C GLY A 9 17.89 7.48 5.77
N LYS A 10 17.66 6.37 5.11
CA LYS A 10 17.69 5.05 5.78
C LYS A 10 19.13 4.66 6.13
N HIS A 11 19.36 4.36 7.39
CA HIS A 11 20.66 3.88 7.85
C HIS A 11 20.81 2.38 7.66
N THR A 12 21.94 1.94 7.14
CA THR A 12 22.27 0.54 6.94
C THR A 12 23.53 0.18 7.67
N LEU A 13 23.65 -1.08 8.06
CA LEU A 13 24.90 -1.64 8.52
C LEU A 13 25.82 -1.87 7.30
N ASN A 14 27.10 -1.51 7.42
CA ASN A 14 28.13 -1.71 6.37
C ASN A 14 28.53 -3.19 6.26
N VAL A 15 27.55 -4.05 5.99
CA VAL A 15 27.76 -5.48 5.75
C VAL A 15 27.36 -5.77 4.31
N PRO A 16 28.24 -6.38 3.50
CA PRO A 16 27.90 -6.71 2.12
C PRO A 16 26.73 -7.68 2.02
N GLY A 17 25.81 -7.41 1.08
CA GLY A 17 24.72 -8.30 0.69
C GLY A 17 24.97 -8.94 -0.67
N LYS A 18 23.93 -9.55 -1.24
CA LYS A 18 23.94 -10.11 -2.60
C LYS A 18 22.93 -9.42 -3.49
N CYS A 19 23.38 -9.02 -4.67
CA CYS A 19 22.52 -8.45 -5.71
C CYS A 19 21.48 -9.49 -6.18
N THR A 20 20.22 -9.11 -6.19
CA THR A 20 19.10 -9.97 -6.62
C THR A 20 19.15 -10.27 -8.13
N SER A 21 19.75 -9.37 -8.93
CA SER A 21 19.82 -9.53 -10.39
C SER A 21 21.01 -10.35 -10.88
N CYS A 22 22.18 -10.24 -10.25
CA CYS A 22 23.40 -10.91 -10.77
C CYS A 22 24.16 -11.73 -9.71
N GLY A 23 23.74 -11.72 -8.45
CA GLY A 23 24.39 -12.44 -7.35
C GLY A 23 25.70 -11.83 -6.84
N SER A 24 26.21 -10.74 -7.46
CA SER A 24 27.40 -10.03 -7.00
C SER A 24 27.18 -9.37 -5.65
N LEU A 25 28.27 -9.06 -4.93
CA LEU A 25 28.19 -8.37 -3.66
C LEU A 25 27.65 -6.95 -3.83
N THR A 26 26.76 -6.54 -2.94
CA THR A 26 26.31 -5.15 -2.79
C THR A 26 27.10 -4.47 -1.68
N THR A 27 27.13 -3.13 -1.68
CA THR A 27 27.84 -2.35 -0.67
C THR A 27 27.23 -2.54 0.72
N HIS A 28 25.93 -2.78 0.80
CA HIS A 28 25.20 -3.01 2.03
C HIS A 28 24.21 -4.16 1.87
N PHE A 29 24.00 -4.96 2.91
CA PHE A 29 23.10 -6.14 2.86
C PHE A 29 21.64 -5.79 2.51
N ALA A 30 21.22 -4.55 2.79
CA ALA A 30 19.88 -4.08 2.51
C ALA A 30 19.70 -3.62 1.05
N TYR A 31 20.76 -3.58 0.24
CA TYR A 31 20.65 -3.21 -1.16
C TYR A 31 20.29 -4.42 -2.02
N ALA A 32 19.22 -4.25 -2.78
CA ALA A 32 18.76 -5.27 -3.71
C ALA A 32 19.62 -5.35 -4.98
N LEU A 33 20.25 -4.23 -5.38
CA LEU A 33 21.07 -4.14 -6.60
C LEU A 33 22.49 -3.71 -6.28
N CYS A 34 23.47 -4.29 -7.00
CA CYS A 34 24.83 -3.78 -7.04
C CYS A 34 24.93 -2.58 -8.00
N ASP A 35 26.00 -1.79 -7.88
CA ASP A 35 26.22 -0.58 -8.70
C ASP A 35 26.12 -0.84 -10.22
N ALA A 36 26.62 -1.97 -10.70
CA ALA A 36 26.59 -2.34 -12.12
C ALA A 36 25.16 -2.64 -12.61
N CYS A 37 24.36 -3.35 -11.82
CA CYS A 37 22.97 -3.64 -12.17
C CYS A 37 22.10 -2.39 -12.08
N ARG A 38 22.27 -1.60 -11.05
CA ARG A 38 21.62 -0.31 -10.89
C ARG A 38 21.85 0.62 -12.08
N ALA A 39 23.11 0.78 -12.51
CA ALA A 39 23.46 1.66 -13.64
C ALA A 39 22.81 1.23 -14.96
N LYS A 40 22.52 -0.07 -15.12
CA LYS A 40 21.84 -0.61 -16.31
C LYS A 40 20.32 -0.47 -16.24
N GLN A 41 19.72 -0.52 -15.05
CA GLN A 41 18.27 -0.59 -14.85
C GLN A 41 17.66 0.77 -14.47
N ASP A 42 18.49 1.76 -14.12
CA ASP A 42 18.07 3.08 -13.61
C ASP A 42 17.09 2.98 -12.43
N GLU A 43 17.37 2.04 -11.52
CA GLU A 43 16.54 1.73 -10.37
C GLU A 43 17.23 2.07 -9.04
N CYS A 44 16.42 2.29 -8.01
CA CYS A 44 16.91 2.49 -6.64
C CYS A 44 17.62 1.23 -6.12
N GLU A 45 18.84 1.37 -5.59
CA GLU A 45 19.63 0.26 -5.04
C GLU A 45 18.91 -0.53 -3.95
N TRP A 46 18.02 0.14 -3.21
CA TRP A 46 17.30 -0.44 -2.06
C TRP A 46 15.99 -1.12 -2.45
N CYS A 47 15.09 -0.41 -3.12
CA CYS A 47 13.71 -0.85 -3.35
C CYS A 47 13.39 -1.15 -4.82
N GLN A 48 14.38 -1.03 -5.72
CA GLN A 48 14.24 -1.27 -7.17
C GLN A 48 13.20 -0.35 -7.85
N THR A 49 12.86 0.77 -7.24
CA THR A 49 11.98 1.76 -7.87
C THR A 49 12.77 2.54 -8.93
N PRO A 50 12.23 2.77 -10.14
CA PRO A 50 12.87 3.57 -11.17
C PRO A 50 13.22 4.97 -10.67
N LEU A 51 14.45 5.43 -10.92
CA LEU A 51 14.95 6.73 -10.45
C LEU A 51 14.50 7.89 -11.35
N SER A 52 14.22 7.60 -12.61
CA SER A 52 13.70 8.57 -13.59
C SER A 52 12.25 8.98 -13.36
N ALA A 53 11.53 8.34 -12.45
CA ALA A 53 10.16 8.66 -12.07
C ALA A 53 10.07 9.86 -11.12
N GLY A 54 10.74 10.95 -11.44
CA GLY A 54 10.59 12.25 -10.78
C GLY A 54 9.39 13.02 -11.33
N ALA A 55 8.21 12.47 -11.20
CA ALA A 55 6.92 13.18 -11.25
C ALA A 55 5.86 12.19 -10.77
N SER A 56 5.10 12.58 -9.79
CA SER A 56 4.00 11.84 -9.19
C SER A 56 2.94 11.44 -10.22
N SER A 57 3.22 10.35 -10.95
CA SER A 57 2.18 9.58 -11.61
C SER A 57 1.86 8.37 -10.72
N PRO A 58 0.60 8.03 -10.50
CA PRO A 58 0.25 6.82 -9.77
C PRO A 58 0.90 5.62 -10.47
N LEU A 59 1.83 4.95 -9.76
CA LEU A 59 2.57 3.80 -10.27
C LEU A 59 1.59 2.68 -10.64
N ALA A 60 1.35 2.51 -11.94
CA ALA A 60 0.78 1.29 -12.46
C ALA A 60 1.88 0.20 -12.39
N SER A 61 1.87 -0.61 -11.37
CA SER A 61 2.75 -1.76 -11.23
C SER A 61 2.12 -2.95 -11.94
N THR A 62 2.85 -3.52 -12.89
CA THR A 62 2.39 -4.69 -13.65
C THR A 62 2.86 -5.96 -12.98
N GLN A 63 2.05 -6.55 -12.13
CA GLN A 63 2.24 -7.91 -11.66
C GLN A 63 1.33 -8.83 -12.48
N ALA A 64 1.91 -9.67 -13.33
CA ALA A 64 1.23 -10.75 -14.06
C ALA A 64 -0.09 -10.35 -14.75
N GLY A 65 -0.12 -9.21 -15.44
CA GLY A 65 -1.30 -8.79 -16.23
C GLY A 65 -2.42 -8.10 -15.44
N VAL A 66 -2.26 -7.91 -14.14
CA VAL A 66 -3.21 -7.13 -13.33
C VAL A 66 -2.66 -5.71 -13.14
N PHE A 67 -3.36 -4.73 -13.68
CA PHE A 67 -3.06 -3.32 -13.44
C PHE A 67 -3.70 -2.90 -12.11
N PHE A 68 -2.96 -2.12 -11.30
CA PHE A 68 -3.52 -1.60 -10.06
C PHE A 68 -3.10 -0.15 -9.80
N VAL A 69 -3.93 0.56 -9.07
CA VAL A 69 -3.65 1.90 -8.56
C VAL A 69 -3.44 1.82 -7.06
N THR A 70 -2.34 2.42 -6.56
CA THR A 70 -2.10 2.54 -5.13
C THR A 70 -2.57 3.88 -4.62
N CYS A 71 -3.47 3.87 -3.65
CA CYS A 71 -3.95 5.05 -2.93
C CYS A 71 -3.39 5.05 -1.50
N ARG A 72 -3.06 6.23 -0.98
CA ARG A 72 -2.51 6.44 0.35
C ARG A 72 -3.35 7.48 1.11
N ASP A 73 -3.02 7.74 2.36
CA ASP A 73 -3.64 8.79 3.18
C ASP A 73 -3.63 10.18 2.53
N VAL A 74 -2.52 10.53 1.86
CA VAL A 74 -2.34 11.81 1.13
C VAL A 74 -3.22 11.93 -0.12
N ASP A 75 -3.91 10.87 -0.50
CA ASP A 75 -4.80 10.82 -1.67
C ASP A 75 -6.28 11.00 -1.28
N ASP A 76 -6.54 11.36 -0.03
CA ASP A 76 -7.89 11.68 0.44
C ASP A 76 -8.54 12.77 -0.43
N GLY A 77 -9.77 12.55 -0.84
CA GLY A 77 -10.55 13.43 -1.71
C GLY A 77 -10.18 13.40 -3.19
N LYS A 78 -9.15 12.68 -3.63
CA LYS A 78 -8.72 12.63 -5.02
C LYS A 78 -9.64 11.79 -5.91
N THR A 79 -9.52 12.02 -7.22
CA THR A 79 -10.21 11.23 -8.25
C THR A 79 -9.21 10.46 -9.08
N PHE A 80 -9.45 9.16 -9.25
CA PHE A 80 -8.64 8.24 -10.03
C PHE A 80 -9.42 7.74 -11.25
N LYS A 81 -8.72 7.65 -12.39
CA LYS A 81 -9.27 7.03 -13.59
C LYS A 81 -8.89 5.57 -13.63
N MET A 82 -9.87 4.69 -13.80
CA MET A 82 -9.71 3.24 -13.73
C MET A 82 -10.38 2.56 -14.92
N ARG A 83 -10.02 1.29 -15.12
CA ARG A 83 -10.68 0.40 -16.10
C ARG A 83 -11.27 -0.81 -15.37
N ILE A 84 -12.27 -1.41 -15.99
CA ILE A 84 -12.84 -2.67 -15.49
C ILE A 84 -11.74 -3.74 -15.47
N GLY A 85 -11.65 -4.50 -14.38
CA GLY A 85 -10.62 -5.53 -14.14
C GLY A 85 -9.35 -5.03 -13.45
N GLU A 86 -9.18 -3.73 -13.28
CA GLU A 86 -8.06 -3.19 -12.49
C GLU A 86 -8.31 -3.32 -10.98
N GLU A 87 -7.24 -3.22 -10.21
CA GLU A 87 -7.30 -3.27 -8.74
C GLU A 87 -7.01 -1.91 -8.11
N ILE A 88 -7.64 -1.65 -6.98
CA ILE A 88 -7.40 -0.49 -6.12
C ILE A 88 -6.75 -1.02 -4.85
N HIS A 89 -5.52 -0.60 -4.58
CA HIS A 89 -4.78 -0.92 -3.37
C HIS A 89 -4.75 0.31 -2.47
N VAL A 90 -5.58 0.35 -1.43
CA VAL A 90 -5.61 1.47 -0.47
C VAL A 90 -4.76 1.10 0.73
N THR A 91 -3.63 1.81 0.90
CA THR A 91 -2.69 1.61 2.01
C THR A 91 -2.77 2.81 2.96
N LEU A 92 -3.28 2.57 4.15
CA LEU A 92 -3.50 3.59 5.17
C LEU A 92 -2.71 3.30 6.45
N PRO A 93 -2.22 4.34 7.16
CA PRO A 93 -1.56 4.17 8.43
C PRO A 93 -2.55 3.68 9.50
N GLU A 94 -2.10 2.79 10.36
CA GLU A 94 -2.90 2.20 11.44
C GLU A 94 -2.12 2.18 12.75
N ASP A 95 -2.81 2.47 13.87
CA ASP A 95 -2.26 2.34 15.22
C ASP A 95 -2.89 1.11 15.90
N GLN A 96 -2.10 0.05 16.04
CA GLN A 96 -2.57 -1.22 16.58
C GLN A 96 -2.94 -1.14 18.08
N TYR A 97 -2.26 -0.29 18.87
CA TYR A 97 -2.54 -0.15 20.30
C TYR A 97 -3.78 0.68 20.61
N ALA A 98 -4.19 1.55 19.66
CA ALA A 98 -5.44 2.28 19.80
C ALA A 98 -6.67 1.40 19.51
N TRP A 99 -6.48 0.09 19.21
CA TRP A 99 -7.55 -0.84 18.84
C TRP A 99 -8.39 -0.34 17.66
N ARG A 100 -7.78 0.41 16.75
CA ARG A 100 -8.39 0.99 15.58
C ARG A 100 -7.92 0.26 14.35
N GLU A 101 -8.83 0.03 13.43
CA GLU A 101 -8.53 -0.53 12.13
C GLU A 101 -9.33 0.19 11.05
N TRP A 102 -8.86 0.11 9.80
CA TRP A 102 -9.60 0.64 8.68
C TRP A 102 -10.58 -0.39 8.15
N ASP A 103 -11.85 0.01 7.98
CA ASP A 103 -12.88 -0.82 7.35
C ASP A 103 -13.61 -0.05 6.24
N VAL A 104 -14.11 -0.80 5.25
CA VAL A 104 -14.92 -0.26 4.16
C VAL A 104 -16.35 -0.10 4.67
N LYS A 105 -16.80 1.14 4.80
CA LYS A 105 -18.15 1.45 5.28
C LYS A 105 -19.23 0.92 4.34
N SER A 106 -19.05 1.17 3.04
CA SER A 106 -19.93 0.67 2.00
C SER A 106 -19.13 0.41 0.74
N VAL A 107 -19.35 -0.74 0.13
CA VAL A 107 -18.72 -1.08 -1.14
C VAL A 107 -19.66 -0.64 -2.27
N PRO A 108 -19.27 0.32 -3.13
CA PRO A 108 -20.05 0.68 -4.29
C PRO A 108 -20.29 -0.53 -5.20
N TYR A 109 -21.42 -0.58 -5.88
CA TYR A 109 -21.85 -1.72 -6.71
C TYR A 109 -20.80 -2.19 -7.72
N GLY A 110 -20.03 -1.26 -8.30
CA GLY A 110 -18.98 -1.58 -9.30
C GLY A 110 -17.65 -2.00 -8.72
N LEU A 111 -17.50 -2.05 -7.39
CA LEU A 111 -16.28 -2.46 -6.71
C LEU A 111 -16.53 -3.73 -5.88
N LYS A 112 -15.51 -4.56 -5.73
CA LYS A 112 -15.54 -5.74 -4.86
C LYS A 112 -14.30 -5.77 -3.98
N VAL A 113 -14.48 -5.88 -2.67
CA VAL A 113 -13.36 -6.12 -1.75
C VAL A 113 -12.79 -7.51 -2.01
N LYS A 114 -11.51 -7.59 -2.38
CA LYS A 114 -10.74 -8.85 -2.51
C LYS A 114 -10.14 -9.25 -1.18
N THR A 115 -9.53 -8.29 -0.49
CA THR A 115 -8.97 -8.51 0.85
C THR A 115 -8.99 -7.22 1.65
N ARG A 116 -9.17 -7.35 2.96
CA ARG A 116 -9.02 -6.26 3.92
C ARG A 116 -7.58 -6.14 4.42
N GLY A 117 -6.69 -7.02 3.96
CA GLY A 117 -5.28 -7.04 4.30
C GLY A 117 -4.98 -7.29 5.77
N ASN A 118 -3.73 -7.55 6.05
CA ASN A 118 -3.21 -7.64 7.40
C ASN A 118 -2.50 -6.33 7.77
N PHE A 119 -2.43 -6.04 9.06
CA PHE A 119 -1.57 -4.99 9.58
C PHE A 119 -0.11 -5.38 9.34
N VAL A 120 0.66 -4.46 8.79
CA VAL A 120 2.12 -4.58 8.59
C VAL A 120 2.79 -3.55 9.48
N PRO A 121 3.49 -3.97 10.55
CA PRO A 121 4.11 -3.05 11.48
C PRO A 121 5.30 -2.32 10.85
N ASP A 122 5.53 -1.10 11.28
CA ASP A 122 6.72 -0.33 10.90
C ASP A 122 7.97 -0.90 11.56
N GLN A 123 9.09 -0.87 10.84
CA GLN A 123 10.37 -1.27 11.37
C GLN A 123 10.79 -0.31 12.50
N GLY A 124 10.94 -0.85 13.71
CA GLY A 124 11.37 -0.09 14.88
C GLY A 124 10.25 0.46 15.77
N ASN A 125 9.01 0.46 15.29
CA ASN A 125 7.85 0.79 16.11
C ASN A 125 6.64 -0.09 15.77
N PRO A 126 6.51 -1.27 16.37
CA PRO A 126 5.45 -2.23 16.03
C PRO A 126 4.04 -1.76 16.40
N GLN A 127 3.91 -0.66 17.13
CA GLN A 127 2.64 -0.02 17.44
C GLN A 127 2.02 0.60 16.19
N PHE A 128 2.84 1.22 15.36
CA PHE A 128 2.41 1.86 14.12
C PHE A 128 2.74 0.97 12.93
N GLY A 129 1.97 1.13 11.88
CA GLY A 129 2.16 0.39 10.65
C GLY A 129 1.12 0.77 9.62
N THR A 130 0.93 -0.10 8.65
CA THR A 130 -0.02 0.14 7.57
C THR A 130 -0.92 -1.07 7.36
N ARG A 131 -2.12 -0.82 6.86
CA ARG A 131 -3.03 -1.83 6.34
C ARG A 131 -3.32 -1.53 4.87
N THR A 132 -3.25 -2.56 4.03
CA THR A 132 -3.62 -2.46 2.62
C THR A 132 -4.94 -3.17 2.36
N ILE A 133 -5.94 -2.43 1.90
CA ILE A 133 -7.23 -2.95 1.47
C ILE A 133 -7.21 -3.03 -0.05
N ILE A 134 -7.54 -4.19 -0.62
CA ILE A 134 -7.54 -4.41 -2.06
C ILE A 134 -8.96 -4.59 -2.56
N LEU A 135 -9.35 -3.78 -3.56
CA LEU A 135 -10.62 -3.87 -4.24
C LEU A 135 -10.40 -4.17 -5.74
N GLU A 136 -11.32 -4.87 -6.33
CA GLU A 136 -11.40 -5.16 -7.77
C GLU A 136 -12.48 -4.27 -8.40
N VAL A 137 -12.17 -3.65 -9.54
CA VAL A 137 -13.13 -2.87 -10.34
C VAL A 137 -13.90 -3.81 -11.25
N ARG A 138 -15.23 -3.89 -11.09
CA ARG A 138 -16.08 -4.85 -11.78
C ARG A 138 -17.03 -4.23 -12.81
N ALA A 139 -17.35 -2.95 -12.67
CA ALA A 139 -18.27 -2.27 -13.59
C ALA A 139 -17.84 -0.83 -13.84
N GLY A 140 -18.22 -0.27 -14.98
CA GLY A 140 -18.01 1.13 -15.32
C GLY A 140 -18.93 2.04 -14.50
N GLY A 141 -18.49 3.28 -14.27
CA GLY A 141 -19.24 4.28 -13.52
C GLY A 141 -18.37 5.18 -12.66
N ASN A 142 -19.01 6.09 -11.93
CA ASN A 142 -18.36 6.96 -10.96
C ASN A 142 -18.66 6.44 -9.56
N TYR A 143 -17.61 6.09 -8.80
CA TYR A 143 -17.74 5.50 -7.48
C TYR A 143 -17.03 6.34 -6.42
N LEU A 144 -17.70 6.61 -5.31
CA LEU A 144 -17.09 7.15 -4.10
C LEU A 144 -16.80 5.97 -3.15
N LEU A 145 -15.53 5.73 -2.88
CA LEU A 145 -15.09 4.78 -1.85
C LEU A 145 -14.84 5.52 -0.55
N GLU A 146 -15.45 5.04 0.54
CA GLU A 146 -15.25 5.56 1.89
C GLU A 146 -14.70 4.46 2.79
N LEU A 147 -13.57 4.74 3.44
CA LEU A 147 -12.98 3.93 4.49
C LEU A 147 -13.10 4.68 5.81
N HIS A 148 -13.54 3.98 6.83
CA HIS A 148 -13.70 4.53 8.17
C HIS A 148 -12.74 3.84 9.14
N GLU A 149 -12.16 4.62 10.02
CA GLU A 149 -11.46 4.09 11.17
C GLU A 149 -12.50 3.56 12.16
N VAL A 150 -12.44 2.28 12.48
CA VAL A 150 -13.37 1.58 13.37
C VAL A 150 -12.64 1.00 14.56
N GLN A 151 -13.32 0.86 15.69
CA GLN A 151 -12.76 0.21 16.86
C GLN A 151 -12.93 -1.30 16.74
N ARG A 152 -11.85 -2.05 16.94
CA ARG A 152 -11.93 -3.51 17.09
C ARG A 152 -12.80 -3.87 18.28
N SER A 153 -13.88 -4.61 18.07
CA SER A 153 -14.59 -5.22 19.15
C SER A 153 -13.91 -6.53 19.55
N TRP A 154 -13.50 -6.66 20.81
CA TRP A 154 -13.17 -7.96 21.38
C TRP A 154 -14.45 -8.74 21.61
N SER A 155 -14.83 -9.58 20.68
CA SER A 155 -15.81 -10.61 21.00
C SER A 155 -15.03 -11.84 21.51
N TRP A 156 -15.06 -12.05 22.81
CA TRP A 156 -14.71 -13.32 23.43
C TRP A 156 -15.80 -14.32 23.08
N GLY A 157 -15.87 -14.80 21.84
CA GLY A 157 -16.90 -15.71 21.38
C GLY A 157 -16.29 -16.77 20.47
N TRP A 158 -16.42 -18.02 20.85
CA TRP A 158 -16.16 -19.17 20.03
C TRP A 158 -17.24 -19.24 18.91
N GLY A 159 -17.01 -18.53 17.83
CA GLY A 159 -17.90 -18.54 16.68
C GLY A 159 -17.45 -17.49 15.67
N GLY A 160 -17.03 -17.94 14.50
CA GLY A 160 -16.57 -17.11 13.40
C GLY A 160 -17.66 -16.20 12.84
N GLY A 161 -17.91 -15.08 13.51
CA GLY A 161 -18.76 -14.01 13.03
C GLY A 161 -17.90 -12.89 12.49
N SER A 162 -18.24 -12.36 11.32
CA SER A 162 -17.66 -11.17 10.74
C SER A 162 -17.76 -10.02 11.76
N SER A 163 -16.63 -9.61 12.32
CA SER A 163 -16.56 -8.47 13.23
C SER A 163 -16.81 -7.19 12.43
N GLY A 164 -18.06 -6.75 12.38
CA GLY A 164 -18.37 -5.37 11.99
C GLY A 164 -17.83 -4.45 13.08
N GLY A 165 -16.71 -3.80 12.84
CA GLY A 165 -16.17 -2.81 13.77
C GLY A 165 -17.18 -1.68 13.99
N GLN A 166 -17.29 -1.19 15.23
CA GLN A 166 -18.16 -0.08 15.55
C GLN A 166 -17.46 1.22 15.14
N ALA A 167 -18.16 2.08 14.38
CA ALA A 167 -17.62 3.37 14.00
C ALA A 167 -17.25 4.19 15.26
N ILE A 168 -16.03 4.75 15.27
CA ILE A 168 -15.54 5.56 16.37
C ILE A 168 -16.09 6.97 16.21
N PRO A 169 -16.77 7.55 17.23
CA PRO A 169 -17.11 8.96 17.19
C PRO A 169 -15.84 9.80 16.99
N GLY A 170 -15.79 10.60 15.92
CA GLY A 170 -14.61 11.39 15.57
C GLY A 170 -13.43 10.57 14.97
N GLY A 171 -13.64 9.30 14.59
CA GLY A 171 -12.69 8.51 13.84
C GLY A 171 -12.37 9.10 12.47
N LYS A 172 -11.17 8.80 11.95
CA LYS A 172 -10.76 9.30 10.63
C LYS A 172 -11.60 8.65 9.53
N ILE A 173 -11.85 9.44 8.49
CA ILE A 173 -12.52 9.00 7.28
C ILE A 173 -11.57 9.31 6.13
N TRP A 174 -11.33 8.32 5.27
CA TRP A 174 -10.62 8.48 4.02
C TRP A 174 -11.58 8.24 2.86
N LYS A 175 -11.52 9.08 1.83
CA LYS A 175 -12.41 9.03 0.67
C LYS A 175 -11.63 9.20 -0.62
N ALA A 176 -12.06 8.50 -1.68
CA ALA A 176 -11.60 8.77 -3.03
C ALA A 176 -12.68 8.49 -4.06
N ASN A 177 -12.61 9.21 -5.17
CA ASN A 177 -13.51 9.01 -6.31
C ASN A 177 -12.80 8.16 -7.38
N PHE A 178 -13.53 7.26 -8.02
CA PHE A 178 -13.05 6.43 -9.10
C PHE A 178 -13.96 6.61 -10.34
N ASP A 179 -13.40 7.17 -11.41
CA ASP A 179 -14.02 7.29 -12.74
C ASP A 179 -13.59 6.06 -13.55
N VAL A 180 -14.51 5.11 -13.71
CA VAL A 180 -14.25 3.82 -14.34
C VAL A 180 -14.87 3.79 -15.75
N LYS A 181 -14.03 3.51 -16.72
CA LYS A 181 -14.41 3.38 -18.15
C LYS A 181 -14.23 1.97 -18.68
#